data_6ff03341a0a34a5a165cd098812052b0
#
_entry.id   6ff03341a0a34a5a165cd098812052b0
#
_cell.length_a   1.000
_cell.length_b   1.000
_cell.length_c   1.000
_cell.angle_alpha   90.00
_cell.angle_beta   90.00
_cell.angle_gamma   90.00
#
_symmetry.space_group_name_H-M   'P 1'
#
loop_
_entity.id
_entity.type
_entity.pdbx_description
1 polymer ?
#
loop_
_entity_poly.entity_id
_entity_poly.type
_entity_poly.pdbx_seq_one_letter_code
_entity_poly.pdbx_strand_id
1 'polypeptide(L)'
;MDLEAEPFLRARPAKETVRCGRAVCHLLEGPGQVLLATSAIGLVNAASCLTWVLDSAASALGAQAPTTAIAAGTCGGLGKNIQVRDVVAGRAYRYADADATAFGYKVGQLPSEPEFFEGEPNLLRRLEGREGVHVGEVVSGNSFVAAEQTPHMREIFPDALAADMESTALAQVAAARGISFVSVRGVSDLCGPQAGQDFHIDAAEAAEISATTVLGLLQS
;
A
#
# COMPACT_ATOMS: atom_id res chain seq x y z
N MET A 1 -2.08 7.24 6.78
CA MET A 1 -2.84 8.09 7.77
C MET A 1 -2.23 7.90 9.15
N ASP A 2 -2.53 8.79 10.12
CA ASP A 2 -1.99 8.67 11.48
C ASP A 2 -2.45 7.37 12.15
N LEU A 3 -3.71 7.00 11.97
CA LEU A 3 -4.26 5.74 12.51
C LEU A 3 -3.53 4.49 11.99
N GLU A 4 -2.95 4.52 10.78
CA GLU A 4 -2.18 3.40 10.21
C GLU A 4 -0.72 3.38 10.72
N ALA A 5 -0.20 4.54 11.14
CA ALA A 5 1.13 4.64 11.72
C ALA A 5 1.17 4.28 13.21
N GLU A 6 0.06 4.51 13.92
CA GLU A 6 -0.03 4.33 15.39
C GLU A 6 0.38 2.93 15.86
N PRO A 7 -0.06 1.80 15.26
CA PRO A 7 0.37 0.48 15.68
C PRO A 7 1.89 0.27 15.60
N PHE A 8 2.53 0.82 14.56
CA PHE A 8 3.99 0.76 14.41
C PHE A 8 4.70 1.57 15.49
N LEU A 9 4.25 2.80 15.74
CA LEU A 9 4.84 3.68 16.76
C LEU A 9 4.64 3.14 18.18
N ARG A 10 3.55 2.42 18.43
CA ARG A 10 3.29 1.72 19.70
C ARG A 10 4.24 0.52 19.87
N ALA A 11 4.50 -0.23 18.81
CA ALA A 11 5.39 -1.39 18.83
C ALA A 11 6.87 -1.00 18.82
N ARG A 12 7.22 0.07 18.11
CA ARG A 12 8.59 0.59 17.95
C ARG A 12 8.54 2.12 17.99
N PRO A 13 8.79 2.75 19.13
CA PRO A 13 8.75 4.21 19.27
C PRO A 13 9.67 4.93 18.29
N ALA A 14 9.33 6.16 17.93
CA ALA A 14 10.17 7.01 17.10
C ALA A 14 11.38 7.50 17.88
N LYS A 15 12.58 7.23 17.37
CA LYS A 15 13.85 7.78 17.87
C LYS A 15 14.03 9.23 17.42
N GLU A 16 13.77 9.47 16.13
CA GLU A 16 13.87 10.78 15.50
C GLU A 16 12.77 10.96 14.47
N THR A 17 12.43 12.21 14.16
CA THR A 17 11.33 12.53 13.24
C THR A 17 11.69 13.74 12.39
N VAL A 18 11.45 13.65 11.09
CA VAL A 18 11.53 14.77 10.14
C VAL A 18 10.21 14.94 9.38
N ARG A 19 9.98 16.15 8.87
CA ARG A 19 8.75 16.50 8.18
C ARG A 19 9.02 17.27 6.91
N CYS A 20 8.19 17.05 5.89
CA CYS A 20 8.18 17.83 4.64
C CYS A 20 6.73 18.00 4.17
N GLY A 21 6.18 19.20 4.30
CA GLY A 21 4.77 19.45 4.05
C GLY A 21 3.86 18.56 4.91
N ARG A 22 3.07 17.71 4.27
CA ARG A 22 2.21 16.73 4.94
C ARG A 22 2.92 15.42 5.28
N ALA A 23 4.05 15.14 4.65
CA ALA A 23 4.79 13.92 4.88
C ALA A 23 5.57 13.98 6.21
N VAL A 24 5.52 12.88 6.94
CA VAL A 24 6.28 12.69 8.19
C VAL A 24 7.08 11.41 8.05
N CYS A 25 8.36 11.43 8.43
CA CYS A 25 9.21 10.26 8.48
C CYS A 25 9.85 10.11 9.85
N HIS A 26 9.71 8.93 10.43
CA HIS A 26 10.27 8.55 11.72
C HIS A 26 11.36 7.50 11.50
N LEU A 27 12.51 7.67 12.16
CA LEU A 27 13.44 6.58 12.41
C LEU A 27 12.97 5.84 13.66
N LEU A 28 12.63 4.57 13.53
CA LEU A 28 12.09 3.77 14.64
C LEU A 28 13.22 3.17 15.49
N GLU A 29 12.95 2.97 16.78
CA GLU A 29 13.80 2.22 17.69
C GLU A 29 13.78 0.72 17.37
N GLY A 30 14.79 -0.02 17.90
CA GLY A 30 14.86 -1.48 17.80
C GLY A 30 15.86 -1.99 16.76
N PRO A 31 15.90 -3.31 16.53
CA PRO A 31 16.87 -3.93 15.64
C PRO A 31 16.63 -3.56 14.18
N GLY A 32 17.71 -3.41 13.44
CA GLY A 32 17.66 -2.98 12.04
C GLY A 32 17.22 -1.53 11.89
N GLN A 33 17.48 -0.97 10.71
CA GLN A 33 17.04 0.37 10.38
C GLN A 33 15.65 0.32 9.76
N VAL A 34 14.66 0.92 10.40
CA VAL A 34 13.28 1.03 9.89
C VAL A 34 12.87 2.50 9.88
N LEU A 35 12.49 2.97 8.70
CA LEU A 35 11.88 4.28 8.51
C LEU A 35 10.37 4.08 8.33
N LEU A 36 9.57 4.71 9.19
CA LEU A 36 8.12 4.76 9.07
C LEU A 36 7.71 6.12 8.50
N ALA A 37 7.09 6.12 7.33
CA ALA A 37 6.63 7.36 6.70
C ALA A 37 5.11 7.38 6.50
N THR A 38 4.51 8.54 6.76
CA THR A 38 3.09 8.83 6.42
C THR A 38 3.05 9.87 5.30
N SER A 39 2.30 9.57 4.23
CA SER A 39 2.26 10.40 3.02
C SER A 39 1.06 11.35 2.94
N ALA A 40 0.03 11.15 3.74
CA ALA A 40 -1.35 11.52 3.43
C ALA A 40 -1.91 10.68 2.25
N ILE A 41 -3.22 10.82 1.98
CA ILE A 41 -3.97 9.99 1.03
C ILE A 41 -3.71 10.43 -0.40
N GLY A 42 -3.66 9.45 -1.32
CA GLY A 42 -3.67 9.64 -2.76
C GLY A 42 -2.32 9.43 -3.45
N LEU A 43 -2.38 9.13 -4.74
CA LEU A 43 -1.25 8.70 -5.57
C LEU A 43 -0.07 9.69 -5.54
N VAL A 44 -0.35 10.99 -5.70
CA VAL A 44 0.68 12.03 -5.73
C VAL A 44 1.36 12.19 -4.37
N ASN A 45 0.60 12.17 -3.28
CA ASN A 45 1.14 12.26 -1.93
C ASN A 45 2.05 11.06 -1.62
N ALA A 46 1.61 9.85 -1.99
CA ALA A 46 2.37 8.63 -1.82
C ALA A 46 3.70 8.66 -2.59
N ALA A 47 3.65 8.96 -3.89
CA ALA A 47 4.84 9.07 -4.74
C ALA A 47 5.82 10.13 -4.23
N SER A 48 5.31 11.33 -3.89
CA SER A 48 6.13 12.43 -3.35
C SER A 48 6.80 12.06 -2.02
N CYS A 49 6.06 11.38 -1.13
CA CYS A 49 6.58 10.94 0.14
C CYS A 49 7.73 9.93 -0.02
N LEU A 50 7.51 8.86 -0.82
CA LEU A 50 8.55 7.85 -1.03
C LEU A 50 9.79 8.47 -1.67
N THR A 51 9.62 9.34 -2.68
CA THR A 51 10.73 10.06 -3.31
C THR A 51 11.50 10.89 -2.29
N TRP A 52 10.80 11.65 -1.44
CA TRP A 52 11.43 12.44 -0.38
C TRP A 52 12.17 11.58 0.65
N VAL A 53 11.59 10.42 1.04
CA VAL A 53 12.28 9.49 1.97
C VAL A 53 13.57 8.99 1.37
N LEU A 54 13.59 8.62 0.10
CA LEU A 54 14.77 8.11 -0.60
C LEU A 54 15.84 9.18 -0.81
N ASP A 55 15.44 10.40 -1.15
CA ASP A 55 16.36 11.46 -1.55
C ASP A 55 16.88 12.33 -0.37
N SER A 56 16.12 12.40 0.72
CA SER A 56 16.40 13.40 1.76
C SER A 56 16.13 12.92 3.20
N ALA A 57 14.97 12.35 3.48
CA ALA A 57 14.55 12.08 4.86
C ALA A 57 15.45 11.05 5.54
N ALA A 58 15.85 9.99 4.84
CA ALA A 58 16.75 8.97 5.38
C ALA A 58 18.09 9.62 5.84
N SER A 59 18.71 10.41 4.98
CA SER A 59 19.96 11.12 5.31
C SER A 59 19.79 12.12 6.45
N ALA A 60 18.66 12.86 6.47
CA ALA A 60 18.36 13.81 7.54
C ALA A 60 18.18 13.14 8.92
N LEU A 61 17.78 11.86 8.93
CA LEU A 61 17.65 11.01 10.13
C LEU A 61 18.94 10.22 10.44
N GLY A 62 20.05 10.48 9.73
CA GLY A 62 21.30 9.72 9.87
C GLY A 62 21.17 8.25 9.45
N ALA A 63 20.21 7.95 8.61
CA ALA A 63 19.89 6.63 8.13
C ALA A 63 20.40 6.41 6.69
N GLN A 64 20.61 5.14 6.31
CA GLN A 64 20.88 4.78 4.92
C GLN A 64 19.59 4.85 4.10
N ALA A 65 19.70 5.09 2.80
CA ALA A 65 18.56 5.02 1.90
C ALA A 65 17.96 3.60 1.91
N PRO A 66 16.64 3.46 2.02
CA PRO A 66 15.97 2.16 2.01
C PRO A 66 16.20 1.41 0.69
N THR A 67 16.41 0.10 0.77
CA THR A 67 16.44 -0.80 -0.39
C THR A 67 15.12 -1.52 -0.61
N THR A 68 14.21 -1.41 0.35
CA THR A 68 12.88 -2.04 0.32
C THR A 68 11.86 -1.06 0.89
N ALA A 69 10.74 -0.93 0.21
CA ALA A 69 9.58 -0.19 0.68
C ALA A 69 8.40 -1.16 0.90
N ILE A 70 7.71 -1.02 2.04
CA ILE A 70 6.50 -1.78 2.36
C ILE A 70 5.38 -0.76 2.57
N ALA A 71 4.33 -0.81 1.74
CA ALA A 71 3.14 -0.02 1.94
C ALA A 71 2.18 -0.75 2.89
N ALA A 72 2.09 -0.26 4.12
CA ALA A 72 1.13 -0.74 5.11
C ALA A 72 -0.06 0.21 5.20
N GLY A 73 -1.23 -0.32 5.55
CA GLY A 73 -2.45 0.48 5.73
C GLY A 73 -3.70 -0.31 5.39
N THR A 74 -4.75 0.40 5.03
CA THR A 74 -6.07 -0.16 4.75
C THR A 74 -6.38 -0.22 3.26
N CYS A 75 -7.35 -1.05 2.87
CA CYS A 75 -7.88 -1.14 1.50
C CYS A 75 -9.34 -1.58 1.50
N GLY A 76 -10.03 -1.32 0.40
CA GLY A 76 -11.31 -1.95 0.08
C GLY A 76 -11.12 -3.30 -0.60
N GLY A 77 -11.88 -4.32 -0.18
CA GLY A 77 -11.89 -5.66 -0.77
C GLY A 77 -12.70 -5.71 -2.07
N LEU A 78 -12.06 -6.07 -3.19
CA LEU A 78 -12.71 -6.27 -4.48
C LEU A 78 -12.96 -7.75 -4.82
N GLY A 79 -12.05 -8.62 -4.41
CA GLY A 79 -12.14 -10.05 -4.70
C GLY A 79 -13.36 -10.72 -4.05
N LYS A 80 -13.97 -11.69 -4.73
CA LYS A 80 -15.20 -12.35 -4.26
C LYS A 80 -15.03 -13.12 -2.94
N ASN A 81 -13.81 -13.59 -2.66
CA ASN A 81 -13.49 -14.38 -1.46
C ASN A 81 -12.77 -13.56 -0.37
N ILE A 82 -12.66 -12.26 -0.57
CA ILE A 82 -12.06 -11.36 0.39
C ILE A 82 -13.10 -10.95 1.43
N GLN A 83 -12.70 -10.92 2.69
CA GLN A 83 -13.53 -10.52 3.82
C GLN A 83 -12.91 -9.33 4.55
N VAL A 84 -13.73 -8.57 5.27
CA VAL A 84 -13.23 -7.55 6.20
C VAL A 84 -12.32 -8.24 7.22
N ARG A 85 -11.19 -7.59 7.55
CA ARG A 85 -10.08 -8.09 8.39
C ARG A 85 -9.13 -9.08 7.71
N ASP A 86 -9.36 -9.45 6.46
CA ASP A 86 -8.33 -10.12 5.67
C ASP A 86 -7.16 -9.16 5.40
N VAL A 87 -6.03 -9.72 5.00
CA VAL A 87 -4.87 -8.99 4.50
C VAL A 87 -4.70 -9.29 3.02
N VAL A 88 -4.53 -8.25 2.21
CA VAL A 88 -4.12 -8.39 0.82
C VAL A 88 -2.67 -7.95 0.67
N ALA A 89 -1.81 -8.88 0.24
CA ALA A 89 -0.43 -8.62 -0.15
C ALA A 89 -0.34 -8.49 -1.67
N GLY A 90 0.16 -7.34 -2.13
CA GLY A 90 0.14 -7.00 -3.56
C GLY A 90 1.23 -7.73 -4.34
N ARG A 91 0.82 -8.59 -5.29
CA ARG A 91 1.70 -9.24 -6.27
C ARG A 91 1.86 -8.40 -7.52
N ALA A 92 0.80 -7.73 -7.94
CA ALA A 92 0.74 -6.87 -9.11
C ALA A 92 -0.02 -5.59 -8.78
N TYR A 93 0.40 -4.49 -9.39
CA TYR A 93 -0.19 -3.17 -9.14
C TYR A 93 -0.53 -2.50 -10.46
N ARG A 94 -1.79 -2.05 -10.62
CA ARG A 94 -2.27 -1.26 -11.76
C ARG A 94 -2.97 0.01 -11.29
N TYR A 95 -3.00 1.00 -12.17
CA TYR A 95 -3.83 2.18 -11.93
C TYR A 95 -5.31 1.88 -12.22
N ALA A 96 -6.18 2.25 -11.30
CA ALA A 96 -7.62 2.05 -11.44
C ALA A 96 -8.28 3.03 -12.43
N ASP A 97 -7.63 4.16 -12.68
CA ASP A 97 -8.14 5.31 -13.43
C ASP A 97 -7.29 5.64 -14.68
N ALA A 98 -6.30 4.82 -15.04
CA ALA A 98 -5.51 5.02 -16.24
C ALA A 98 -6.14 4.28 -17.43
N ASP A 99 -6.38 5.01 -18.51
CA ASP A 99 -6.85 4.46 -19.78
C ASP A 99 -6.09 5.07 -20.97
N ALA A 100 -5.23 4.25 -21.57
CA ALA A 100 -4.54 4.56 -22.81
C ALA A 100 -4.82 3.51 -23.90
N THR A 101 -5.97 2.84 -23.82
CA THR A 101 -6.38 1.78 -24.76
C THR A 101 -6.49 2.26 -26.19
N ALA A 102 -6.81 3.54 -26.41
CA ALA A 102 -6.80 4.18 -27.74
C ALA A 102 -5.42 4.11 -28.43
N PHE A 103 -4.35 3.90 -27.67
CA PHE A 103 -2.98 3.75 -28.15
C PHE A 103 -2.46 2.29 -28.05
N GLY A 104 -3.35 1.32 -27.77
CA GLY A 104 -3.04 -0.10 -27.72
C GLY A 104 -2.50 -0.59 -26.35
N TYR A 105 -2.50 0.23 -25.32
CA TYR A 105 -2.17 -0.17 -23.96
C TYR A 105 -3.32 -0.91 -23.30
N LYS A 106 -3.03 -1.65 -22.23
CA LYS A 106 -4.06 -2.29 -21.40
C LYS A 106 -4.72 -1.26 -20.47
N VAL A 107 -5.94 -1.54 -20.03
CA VAL A 107 -6.55 -0.74 -18.97
C VAL A 107 -5.69 -0.81 -17.72
N GLY A 108 -5.50 0.34 -17.07
CA GLY A 108 -4.62 0.47 -15.90
C GLY A 108 -3.13 0.62 -16.20
N GLN A 109 -2.74 0.57 -17.49
CA GLN A 109 -1.37 0.76 -17.94
C GLN A 109 -1.13 2.20 -18.40
N LEU A 110 -0.07 2.83 -17.90
CA LEU A 110 0.42 4.10 -18.41
C LEU A 110 1.29 3.92 -19.67
N PRO A 111 1.29 4.86 -20.62
CA PRO A 111 2.18 4.82 -21.77
C PRO A 111 3.65 4.69 -21.37
N SER A 112 4.36 3.80 -22.03
CA SER A 112 5.79 3.48 -21.79
C SER A 112 6.10 2.82 -20.46
N GLU A 113 5.12 2.49 -19.65
CA GLU A 113 5.26 1.73 -18.41
C GLU A 113 4.87 0.24 -18.64
N PRO A 114 5.30 -0.69 -17.78
CA PRO A 114 4.85 -2.08 -17.85
C PRO A 114 3.33 -2.19 -17.66
N GLU A 115 2.74 -3.32 -18.05
CA GLU A 115 1.29 -3.56 -17.87
C GLU A 115 0.89 -3.49 -16.39
N PHE A 116 1.75 -3.94 -15.51
CA PHE A 116 1.62 -3.83 -14.05
C PHE A 116 3.01 -3.76 -13.40
N PHE A 117 3.11 -3.18 -12.22
CA PHE A 117 4.32 -3.24 -11.40
C PHE A 117 4.27 -4.48 -10.51
N GLU A 118 5.42 -5.12 -10.27
CA GLU A 118 5.48 -6.37 -9.50
C GLU A 118 5.79 -6.14 -8.03
N GLY A 119 5.18 -6.96 -7.17
CA GLY A 119 5.54 -7.07 -5.76
C GLY A 119 6.80 -7.93 -5.55
N GLU A 120 7.58 -7.66 -4.49
CA GLU A 120 8.82 -8.38 -4.18
C GLU A 120 8.56 -9.87 -3.89
N PRO A 121 9.03 -10.81 -4.72
CA PRO A 121 8.67 -12.23 -4.59
C PRO A 121 9.13 -12.88 -3.28
N ASN A 122 10.26 -12.43 -2.72
CA ASN A 122 10.76 -13.00 -1.47
C ASN A 122 9.87 -12.62 -0.28
N LEU A 123 9.35 -11.39 -0.24
CA LEU A 123 8.42 -10.95 0.78
C LEU A 123 7.06 -11.63 0.62
N LEU A 124 6.58 -11.79 -0.61
CA LEU A 124 5.32 -12.48 -0.90
C LEU A 124 5.35 -13.94 -0.44
N ARG A 125 6.44 -14.69 -0.74
CA ARG A 125 6.60 -16.08 -0.27
C ARG A 125 6.52 -16.23 1.24
N ARG A 126 6.94 -15.22 2.00
CA ARG A 126 6.85 -15.23 3.47
C ARG A 126 5.44 -14.94 3.99
N LEU A 127 4.58 -14.42 3.14
CA LEU A 127 3.16 -14.12 3.44
C LEU A 127 2.23 -15.22 2.94
N GLU A 128 2.58 -15.92 1.87
CA GLU A 128 1.77 -16.98 1.27
C GLU A 128 1.46 -18.10 2.28
N GLY A 129 0.21 -18.58 2.26
CA GLY A 129 -0.28 -19.66 3.12
C GLY A 129 -0.55 -19.28 4.57
N ARG A 130 -0.39 -18.01 4.97
CA ARG A 130 -0.84 -17.54 6.27
C ARG A 130 -2.36 -17.38 6.27
N GLU A 131 -3.00 -17.73 7.36
CA GLU A 131 -4.44 -17.59 7.54
C GLU A 131 -4.87 -16.12 7.38
N GLY A 132 -5.94 -15.86 6.65
CA GLY A 132 -6.46 -14.52 6.37
C GLY A 132 -5.57 -13.66 5.46
N VAL A 133 -4.48 -14.21 4.88
CA VAL A 133 -3.60 -13.48 3.95
C VAL A 133 -3.81 -13.96 2.52
N HIS A 134 -4.13 -13.05 1.63
CA HIS A 134 -4.33 -13.28 0.21
C HIS A 134 -3.27 -12.55 -0.59
N VAL A 135 -2.65 -13.23 -1.55
CA VAL A 135 -1.63 -12.65 -2.44
C VAL A 135 -2.24 -12.46 -3.83
N GLY A 136 -2.29 -11.22 -4.31
CA GLY A 136 -2.90 -10.94 -5.62
C GLY A 136 -2.74 -9.52 -6.11
N GLU A 137 -3.58 -9.15 -7.09
CA GLU A 137 -3.54 -7.83 -7.70
C GLU A 137 -4.19 -6.78 -6.79
N VAL A 138 -3.55 -5.61 -6.71
CA VAL A 138 -4.07 -4.40 -6.06
C VAL A 138 -4.19 -3.31 -7.12
N VAL A 139 -5.34 -2.66 -7.20
CA VAL A 139 -5.56 -1.51 -8.09
C VAL A 139 -5.62 -0.24 -7.28
N SER A 140 -4.99 0.84 -7.77
CA SER A 140 -4.95 2.12 -7.05
C SER A 140 -5.43 3.28 -7.91
N GLY A 141 -6.22 4.16 -7.31
CA GLY A 141 -6.72 5.39 -7.95
C GLY A 141 -7.00 6.49 -6.93
N ASN A 142 -7.35 7.69 -7.38
CA ASN A 142 -7.69 8.80 -6.49
C ASN A 142 -9.17 8.83 -6.09
N SER A 143 -9.92 7.78 -6.40
CA SER A 143 -11.33 7.65 -6.03
C SER A 143 -11.51 6.57 -4.97
N PHE A 144 -12.29 6.88 -3.93
CA PHE A 144 -12.77 5.86 -3.00
C PHE A 144 -13.77 4.98 -3.73
N VAL A 145 -13.49 3.68 -3.82
CA VAL A 145 -14.35 2.71 -4.52
C VAL A 145 -15.51 2.33 -3.62
N ALA A 146 -16.72 2.64 -4.04
CA ALA A 146 -17.96 2.33 -3.34
C ALA A 146 -18.94 1.61 -4.29
N ALA A 147 -20.15 1.33 -3.80
CA ALA A 147 -21.15 0.50 -4.48
C ALA A 147 -21.34 0.75 -5.97
N GLU A 148 -21.37 2.02 -6.38
CA GLU A 148 -21.63 2.39 -7.77
C GLU A 148 -20.47 2.04 -8.71
N GLN A 149 -19.23 2.10 -8.22
CA GLN A 149 -18.03 1.82 -9.00
C GLN A 149 -17.66 0.32 -8.99
N THR A 150 -18.03 -0.41 -7.94
CA THR A 150 -17.58 -1.79 -7.72
C THR A 150 -17.93 -2.77 -8.83
N PRO A 151 -19.14 -2.79 -9.42
CA PRO A 151 -19.43 -3.68 -10.54
C PRO A 151 -18.50 -3.44 -11.74
N HIS A 152 -18.28 -2.18 -12.08
CA HIS A 152 -17.40 -1.79 -13.17
C HIS A 152 -15.93 -2.13 -12.87
N MET A 153 -15.46 -1.88 -11.66
CA MET A 153 -14.11 -2.25 -11.23
C MET A 153 -13.87 -3.76 -11.35
N ARG A 154 -14.83 -4.58 -10.91
CA ARG A 154 -14.75 -6.04 -11.02
C ARG A 154 -14.82 -6.56 -12.45
N GLU A 155 -15.45 -5.82 -13.35
CA GLU A 155 -15.50 -6.15 -14.78
C GLU A 155 -14.15 -5.90 -15.46
N ILE A 156 -13.55 -4.73 -15.22
CA ILE A 156 -12.30 -4.33 -15.89
C ILE A 156 -11.04 -4.87 -15.21
N PHE A 157 -11.10 -5.19 -13.91
CA PHE A 157 -10.02 -5.79 -13.12
C PHE A 157 -10.51 -7.08 -12.44
N PRO A 158 -10.81 -8.14 -13.19
CA PRO A 158 -11.45 -9.35 -12.65
C PRO A 158 -10.57 -10.12 -11.65
N ASP A 159 -9.27 -9.93 -11.71
CA ASP A 159 -8.29 -10.58 -10.82
C ASP A 159 -7.88 -9.71 -9.63
N ALA A 160 -8.37 -8.46 -9.54
CA ALA A 160 -8.06 -7.57 -8.44
C ALA A 160 -8.68 -8.04 -7.14
N LEU A 161 -7.86 -8.19 -6.11
CA LEU A 161 -8.29 -8.55 -4.75
C LEU A 161 -8.65 -7.33 -3.91
N ALA A 162 -7.98 -6.19 -4.15
CA ALA A 162 -8.17 -4.98 -3.38
C ALA A 162 -8.05 -3.71 -4.21
N ALA A 163 -8.68 -2.64 -3.72
CA ALA A 163 -8.51 -1.26 -4.19
C ALA A 163 -7.96 -0.38 -3.07
N ASP A 164 -6.99 0.47 -3.39
CA ASP A 164 -6.48 1.49 -2.49
C ASP A 164 -6.18 2.81 -3.23
N MET A 165 -5.52 3.75 -2.58
CA MET A 165 -5.25 5.06 -3.17
C MET A 165 -3.75 5.38 -3.27
N GLU A 166 -2.84 4.42 -3.03
CA GLU A 166 -1.39 4.69 -2.93
C GLU A 166 -0.49 3.63 -3.57
N SER A 167 -0.83 2.34 -3.47
CA SER A 167 0.12 1.24 -3.71
C SER A 167 0.73 1.26 -5.10
N THR A 168 -0.05 1.52 -6.16
CA THR A 168 0.48 1.54 -7.53
C THR A 168 1.49 2.67 -7.74
N ALA A 169 1.23 3.86 -7.17
CA ALA A 169 2.17 4.98 -7.27
C ALA A 169 3.47 4.71 -6.52
N LEU A 170 3.40 4.04 -5.36
CA LEU A 170 4.57 3.60 -4.62
C LEU A 170 5.35 2.52 -5.38
N ALA A 171 4.66 1.55 -5.99
CA ALA A 171 5.26 0.52 -6.83
C ALA A 171 5.98 1.11 -8.04
N GLN A 172 5.39 2.10 -8.71
CA GLN A 172 6.01 2.81 -9.83
C GLN A 172 7.28 3.54 -9.40
N VAL A 173 7.25 4.30 -8.29
CA VAL A 173 8.45 4.97 -7.76
C VAL A 173 9.51 3.96 -7.38
N ALA A 174 9.15 2.86 -6.71
CA ALA A 174 10.08 1.82 -6.31
C ALA A 174 10.76 1.18 -7.53
N ALA A 175 9.99 0.84 -8.57
CA ALA A 175 10.50 0.30 -9.84
C ALA A 175 11.48 1.29 -10.52
N ALA A 176 11.11 2.58 -10.60
CA ALA A 176 11.97 3.62 -11.18
C ALA A 176 13.27 3.85 -10.39
N ARG A 177 13.28 3.53 -9.09
CA ARG A 177 14.43 3.68 -8.20
C ARG A 177 15.20 2.37 -7.97
N GLY A 178 14.76 1.25 -8.54
CA GLY A 178 15.40 -0.06 -8.39
C GLY A 178 15.37 -0.60 -6.96
N ILE A 179 14.34 -0.27 -6.17
CA ILE A 179 14.13 -0.81 -4.82
C ILE A 179 13.00 -1.82 -4.81
N SER A 180 13.07 -2.80 -3.91
CA SER A 180 12.01 -3.79 -3.72
C SER A 180 10.75 -3.15 -3.13
N PHE A 181 9.57 -3.63 -3.55
CA PHE A 181 8.29 -3.10 -3.07
C PHE A 181 7.29 -4.22 -2.79
N VAL A 182 6.49 -4.07 -1.74
CA VAL A 182 5.26 -4.83 -1.51
C VAL A 182 4.24 -3.97 -0.76
N SER A 183 2.96 -4.09 -1.09
CA SER A 183 1.89 -3.60 -0.23
C SER A 183 1.35 -4.73 0.64
N VAL A 184 0.99 -4.40 1.88
CA VAL A 184 0.36 -5.31 2.85
C VAL A 184 -0.79 -4.53 3.46
N ARG A 185 -1.99 -4.77 2.97
CA ARG A 185 -3.18 -3.95 3.28
C ARG A 185 -4.21 -4.76 4.06
N GLY A 186 -4.67 -4.24 5.20
CA GLY A 186 -5.83 -4.78 5.90
C GLY A 186 -7.13 -4.34 5.22
N VAL A 187 -8.06 -5.27 5.06
CA VAL A 187 -9.36 -4.99 4.42
C VAL A 187 -10.29 -4.35 5.43
N SER A 188 -10.65 -3.07 5.20
CA SER A 188 -11.54 -2.30 6.06
C SER A 188 -13.01 -2.35 5.64
N ASP A 189 -13.25 -2.59 4.35
CA ASP A 189 -14.58 -2.62 3.73
C ASP A 189 -14.56 -3.48 2.46
N LEU A 190 -15.72 -3.79 1.90
CA LEU A 190 -15.84 -4.61 0.69
C LEU A 190 -16.25 -3.80 -0.55
N CYS A 191 -15.96 -2.52 -0.58
CA CYS A 191 -16.36 -1.61 -1.66
C CYS A 191 -17.88 -1.62 -1.92
N GLY A 192 -18.68 -1.99 -0.92
CA GLY A 192 -20.12 -2.17 -1.02
C GLY A 192 -20.92 -0.89 -0.78
N PRO A 193 -22.26 -0.97 -0.71
CA PRO A 193 -23.13 0.17 -0.42
C PRO A 193 -22.85 0.87 0.90
N GLN A 194 -22.26 0.17 1.85
CA GLN A 194 -21.92 0.65 3.19
C GLN A 194 -20.41 0.90 3.37
N ALA A 195 -19.61 0.81 2.30
CA ALA A 195 -18.14 0.90 2.38
C ALA A 195 -17.64 2.10 3.18
N GLY A 196 -18.24 3.27 3.02
CA GLY A 196 -17.87 4.46 3.80
C GLY A 196 -18.18 4.31 5.29
N GLN A 197 -19.25 3.64 5.67
CA GLN A 197 -19.61 3.37 7.06
C GLN A 197 -18.72 2.28 7.65
N ASP A 198 -18.52 1.19 6.91
CA ASP A 198 -17.68 0.07 7.30
C ASP A 198 -16.24 0.56 7.53
N PHE A 199 -15.70 1.39 6.62
CA PHE A 199 -14.39 2.02 6.77
C PHE A 199 -14.26 2.78 8.10
N HIS A 200 -15.25 3.56 8.49
CA HIS A 200 -15.20 4.31 9.77
C HIS A 200 -15.21 3.41 11.00
N ILE A 201 -15.78 2.22 10.90
CA ILE A 201 -15.87 1.25 12.01
C ILE A 201 -14.61 0.39 12.07
N ASP A 202 -14.17 -0.14 10.94
CA ASP A 202 -13.17 -1.22 10.86
C ASP A 202 -11.76 -0.76 10.47
N ALA A 203 -11.57 0.52 10.07
CA ALA A 203 -10.28 1.01 9.59
C ALA A 203 -9.14 0.88 10.62
N ALA A 204 -9.43 1.14 11.89
CA ALA A 204 -8.42 1.02 12.95
C ALA A 204 -7.97 -0.44 13.16
N GLU A 205 -8.91 -1.38 13.10
CA GLU A 205 -8.61 -2.81 13.22
C GLU A 205 -7.88 -3.34 11.99
N ALA A 206 -8.30 -2.94 10.79
CA ALA A 206 -7.62 -3.28 9.55
C ALA A 206 -6.18 -2.75 9.52
N ALA A 207 -5.96 -1.51 10.00
CA ALA A 207 -4.63 -0.92 10.16
C ALA A 207 -3.75 -1.72 11.13
N GLU A 208 -4.31 -2.15 12.27
CA GLU A 208 -3.63 -2.99 13.27
C GLU A 208 -3.21 -4.34 12.68
N ILE A 209 -4.09 -4.99 11.93
CA ILE A 209 -3.82 -6.29 11.28
C ILE A 209 -2.72 -6.14 10.23
N SER A 210 -2.80 -5.10 9.38
CA SER A 210 -1.75 -4.76 8.42
C SER A 210 -0.40 -4.55 9.12
N ALA A 211 -0.37 -3.71 10.15
CA ALA A 211 0.85 -3.39 10.89
C ALA A 211 1.46 -4.63 11.57
N THR A 212 0.63 -5.47 12.21
CA THR A 212 1.08 -6.71 12.85
C THR A 212 1.71 -7.66 11.82
N THR A 213 1.10 -7.78 10.64
CA THR A 213 1.63 -8.61 9.54
C THR A 213 2.98 -8.09 9.07
N VAL A 214 3.12 -6.76 8.87
CA VAL A 214 4.40 -6.14 8.45
C VAL A 214 5.46 -6.25 9.55
N LEU A 215 5.13 -6.00 10.81
CA LEU A 215 6.07 -6.15 11.92
C LEU A 215 6.60 -7.59 12.02
N GLY A 216 5.76 -8.59 11.74
CA GLY A 216 6.18 -9.98 11.66
C GLY A 216 7.17 -10.25 10.50
N LEU A 217 7.06 -9.52 9.38
CA LEU A 217 8.05 -9.58 8.30
C LEU A 217 9.40 -8.98 8.68
N LEU A 218 9.41 -7.95 9.51
CA LEU A 218 10.65 -7.27 9.94
C LEU A 218 11.45 -8.06 10.98
N GLN A 219 10.85 -9.06 11.64
CA GLN A 219 11.48 -9.86 12.70
C GLN A 219 12.10 -11.17 12.20
N SER A 220 11.77 -11.60 11.02
CA SER A 220 12.18 -12.85 10.38
C SER A 220 13.14 -12.57 9.21
#